data_5d072dacb5cff32ab410e57a992dd365
#
_entry.id   5d072dacb5cff32ab410e57a992dd365
#
_cell.length_a   1.000
_cell.length_b   1.000
_cell.length_c   1.000
_cell.angle_alpha   90.00
_cell.angle_beta   90.00
_cell.angle_gamma   90.00
#
_symmetry.space_group_name_H-M   'P 1'
#
loop_
_entity.id
_entity.type
_entity.pdbx_description
1 polymer ?
#
loop_
_entity_poly.entity_id
_entity_poly.type
_entity_poly.pdbx_seq_one_letter_code
_entity_poly.pdbx_strand_id
1 'polypeptide(L)'
;MINFAHINNYTIDTSIFSNLLHDKIVTEFEERFADYVGAKYACMANSASSLIYLVGKIFTRTFTIPSMIPNVVPNAIINSNSYFTFTDDVDWVGGSYTLCYSNLFKQKTVDSAQKVERNQFKNEPDNEIDTMIFSFYPTKPVGGCDGGMIVSDDEGIIDHFKTFVMNGTNSRHNNWERNIELCGWKMHPNSIQAYIANENLKRLDEKQERMSQIRKLYNESFSLNNTSNHLYRIRVSNNDLFINHMKRKGISCGIHYRCLHNHQVYNMEALNCGEPMPLSEKASKETVSLPFHEQLTDEQIKYIVDVTHASSYLI
;
A
#
# COMPACT_ATOMS: atom_id res chain seq x y z
N MET A 1 -1.77 18.19 -19.48
CA MET A 1 -1.82 16.71 -19.35
C MET A 1 -2.58 16.38 -18.08
N ILE A 2 -3.56 15.50 -18.15
CA ILE A 2 -4.25 14.99 -16.96
C ILE A 2 -3.38 13.86 -16.37
N ASN A 3 -2.90 14.06 -15.16
CA ASN A 3 -1.98 13.13 -14.51
C ASN A 3 -2.74 11.88 -13.98
N PHE A 4 -2.05 10.76 -13.93
CA PHE A 4 -2.59 9.51 -13.37
C PHE A 4 -2.88 9.63 -11.87
N ALA A 5 -1.96 10.24 -11.13
CA ALA A 5 -2.06 10.46 -9.68
C ALA A 5 -1.66 11.90 -9.34
N HIS A 6 -2.15 12.39 -8.23
CA HIS A 6 -1.72 13.66 -7.65
C HIS A 6 -0.79 13.40 -6.46
N ILE A 7 0.33 14.11 -6.45
CA ILE A 7 1.26 14.13 -5.32
C ILE A 7 1.35 15.57 -4.82
N ASN A 8 0.99 15.76 -3.57
CA ASN A 8 1.04 17.07 -2.94
C ASN A 8 2.48 17.59 -2.80
N ASN A 9 2.69 18.86 -3.07
CA ASN A 9 3.92 19.56 -2.72
C ASN A 9 3.78 20.11 -1.30
N TYR A 10 4.82 19.95 -0.48
CA TYR A 10 4.83 20.41 0.90
C TYR A 10 5.93 21.43 1.09
N THR A 11 5.60 22.53 1.76
CA THR A 11 6.59 23.43 2.39
C THR A 11 6.50 23.19 3.88
N ILE A 12 7.60 22.73 4.48
CA ILE A 12 7.63 22.34 5.89
C ILE A 12 8.60 23.28 6.60
N ASP A 13 8.11 23.96 7.63
CA ASP A 13 8.95 24.64 8.59
C ASP A 13 9.52 23.59 9.57
N THR A 14 10.79 23.26 9.39
CA THR A 14 11.44 22.24 10.22
C THR A 14 11.68 22.69 11.66
N SER A 15 11.49 23.97 11.98
CA SER A 15 11.60 24.49 13.35
C SER A 15 10.48 24.01 14.28
N ILE A 16 9.39 23.45 13.73
CA ILE A 16 8.31 22.85 14.51
C ILE A 16 8.73 21.54 15.21
N PHE A 17 9.80 20.90 14.76
CA PHE A 17 10.29 19.65 15.32
C PHE A 17 11.35 19.88 16.37
N SER A 18 11.21 19.25 17.52
CA SER A 18 12.26 19.21 18.55
C SER A 18 13.46 18.36 18.10
N ASN A 19 13.20 17.37 17.25
CA ASN A 19 14.20 16.47 16.65
C ASN A 19 13.70 15.94 15.30
N LEU A 20 14.52 16.03 14.25
CA LEU A 20 14.14 15.56 12.91
C LEU A 20 14.01 14.04 12.79
N LEU A 21 14.58 13.26 13.72
CA LEU A 21 14.54 11.80 13.68
C LEU A 21 13.60 11.19 14.73
N HIS A 22 13.46 11.79 15.89
CA HIS A 22 12.80 11.21 17.06
C HIS A 22 11.86 12.20 17.74
N ASP A 23 11.14 13.01 16.95
CA ASP A 23 10.11 13.89 17.49
C ASP A 23 8.87 13.09 17.92
N LYS A 24 8.14 13.62 18.89
CA LYS A 24 6.88 13.05 19.39
C LYS A 24 5.81 12.88 18.29
N ILE A 25 5.93 13.60 17.17
CA ILE A 25 5.01 13.49 16.03
C ILE A 25 4.90 12.05 15.48
N VAL A 26 5.96 11.24 15.62
CA VAL A 26 5.93 9.82 15.21
C VAL A 26 4.94 9.05 16.08
N THR A 27 5.03 9.20 17.42
CA THR A 27 4.10 8.55 18.36
C THR A 27 2.68 9.08 18.21
N GLU A 28 2.52 10.40 18.09
CA GLU A 28 1.20 11.02 17.87
C GLU A 28 0.54 10.52 16.58
N PHE A 29 1.32 10.27 15.51
CA PHE A 29 0.80 9.71 14.27
C PHE A 29 0.48 8.22 14.41
N GLU A 30 1.32 7.41 15.08
CA GLU A 30 1.04 6.01 15.37
C GLU A 30 -0.30 5.85 16.11
N GLU A 31 -0.50 6.61 17.18
CA GLU A 31 -1.74 6.59 17.99
C GLU A 31 -2.97 7.00 17.16
N ARG A 32 -2.87 8.10 16.42
CA ARG A 32 -3.97 8.58 15.58
C ARG A 32 -4.31 7.62 14.44
N PHE A 33 -3.30 6.99 13.85
CA PHE A 33 -3.53 6.04 12.77
C PHE A 33 -4.16 4.75 13.29
N ALA A 34 -3.68 4.23 14.43
CA ALA A 34 -4.29 3.09 15.10
C ALA A 34 -5.78 3.34 15.40
N ASP A 35 -6.10 4.49 16.01
CA ASP A 35 -7.49 4.89 16.29
C ASP A 35 -8.32 4.97 14.99
N TYR A 36 -7.77 5.56 13.92
CA TYR A 36 -8.49 5.70 12.65
C TYR A 36 -8.88 4.34 12.06
N VAL A 37 -7.98 3.36 12.04
CA VAL A 37 -8.24 2.02 11.49
C VAL A 37 -8.91 1.06 12.47
N GLY A 38 -9.06 1.47 13.72
CA GLY A 38 -9.72 0.69 14.78
C GLY A 38 -8.84 -0.38 15.40
N ALA A 39 -7.53 -0.19 15.43
CA ALA A 39 -6.55 -1.00 16.15
C ALA A 39 -6.14 -0.31 17.46
N LYS A 40 -5.57 -1.07 18.42
CA LYS A 40 -5.11 -0.50 19.69
C LYS A 40 -3.70 0.10 19.61
N TYR A 41 -2.82 -0.53 18.83
CA TYR A 41 -1.40 -0.20 18.79
C TYR A 41 -0.90 -0.11 17.36
N ALA A 42 0.11 0.72 17.14
CA ALA A 42 0.78 0.87 15.84
C ALA A 42 2.29 1.07 15.99
N CYS A 43 3.02 0.65 14.96
CA CYS A 43 4.43 0.96 14.79
C CYS A 43 4.69 1.49 13.39
N MET A 44 5.26 2.68 13.28
CA MET A 44 5.69 3.25 12.01
C MET A 44 7.13 2.82 11.68
N ALA A 45 7.34 2.48 10.41
CA ALA A 45 8.68 2.28 9.83
C ALA A 45 8.94 3.26 8.68
N ASN A 46 10.18 3.32 8.22
CA ASN A 46 10.58 4.18 7.10
C ASN A 46 9.95 3.78 5.75
N SER A 47 9.41 2.56 5.64
CA SER A 47 8.61 2.08 4.50
C SER A 47 7.78 0.85 4.86
N ALA A 48 6.71 0.58 4.10
CA ALA A 48 5.95 -0.67 4.22
C ALA A 48 6.81 -1.90 3.85
N SER A 49 7.74 -1.75 2.91
CA SER A 49 8.67 -2.83 2.53
C SER A 49 9.55 -3.27 3.69
N SER A 50 9.98 -2.34 4.55
CA SER A 50 10.70 -2.66 5.78
C SER A 50 9.86 -3.50 6.74
N LEU A 51 8.57 -3.21 6.85
CA LEU A 51 7.65 -3.99 7.68
C LEU A 51 7.42 -5.41 7.13
N ILE A 52 7.24 -5.55 5.81
CA ILE A 52 7.14 -6.87 5.16
C ILE A 52 8.42 -7.68 5.40
N TYR A 53 9.59 -7.06 5.26
CA TYR A 53 10.88 -7.68 5.59
C TYR A 53 10.92 -8.17 7.04
N LEU A 54 10.49 -7.35 8.00
CA LEU A 54 10.48 -7.69 9.41
C LEU A 54 9.47 -8.81 9.72
N VAL A 55 8.31 -8.84 9.10
CA VAL A 55 7.35 -9.96 9.20
C VAL A 55 8.04 -11.27 8.82
N GLY A 56 8.82 -11.28 7.72
CA GLY A 56 9.60 -12.45 7.31
C GLY A 56 10.71 -12.83 8.30
N LYS A 57 11.26 -11.87 9.04
CA LYS A 57 12.27 -12.15 10.08
C LYS A 57 11.68 -12.64 11.39
N ILE A 58 10.49 -12.18 11.74
CA ILE A 58 9.88 -12.38 13.07
C ILE A 58 8.87 -13.52 13.08
N PHE A 59 7.92 -13.53 12.12
CA PHE A 59 6.73 -14.37 12.21
C PHE A 59 6.77 -15.61 11.33
N THR A 60 7.21 -15.49 10.09
CA THR A 60 7.10 -16.56 9.12
C THR A 60 8.19 -16.52 8.08
N ARG A 61 8.46 -17.70 7.51
CA ARG A 61 9.34 -17.82 6.34
C ARG A 61 8.57 -18.12 5.06
N THR A 62 7.25 -18.17 5.10
CA THR A 62 6.43 -18.51 3.94
C THR A 62 5.32 -17.50 3.77
N PHE A 63 5.24 -16.95 2.57
CA PHE A 63 4.28 -15.92 2.17
C PHE A 63 3.42 -16.42 1.01
N THR A 64 2.24 -15.82 0.87
CA THR A 64 1.36 -16.02 -0.28
C THR A 64 1.09 -14.65 -0.89
N ILE A 65 1.48 -14.44 -2.14
CA ILE A 65 1.36 -13.13 -2.79
C ILE A 65 0.70 -13.25 -4.17
N PRO A 66 -0.14 -12.29 -4.56
CA PRO A 66 -0.67 -12.25 -5.93
C PRO A 66 0.46 -12.08 -6.95
N SER A 67 0.31 -12.67 -8.15
CA SER A 67 1.29 -12.47 -9.21
C SER A 67 1.30 -11.03 -9.75
N MET A 68 0.14 -10.38 -9.81
CA MET A 68 0.01 -8.97 -10.19
C MET A 68 0.23 -8.06 -8.98
N ILE A 69 1.49 -7.90 -8.55
CA ILE A 69 1.86 -7.14 -7.36
C ILE A 69 3.06 -6.24 -7.64
N PRO A 70 3.26 -5.12 -6.89
CA PRO A 70 4.50 -4.36 -6.96
C PRO A 70 5.72 -5.20 -6.57
N ASN A 71 6.82 -5.07 -7.31
CA ASN A 71 8.05 -5.82 -7.09
C ASN A 71 8.71 -5.59 -5.72
N VAL A 72 8.37 -4.51 -5.02
CA VAL A 72 8.88 -4.23 -3.65
C VAL A 72 8.46 -5.32 -2.65
N VAL A 73 7.31 -5.99 -2.88
CA VAL A 73 6.81 -7.05 -2.00
C VAL A 73 7.70 -8.31 -2.08
N PRO A 74 7.85 -9.00 -3.24
CA PRO A 74 8.73 -10.16 -3.31
C PRO A 74 10.19 -9.80 -2.98
N ASN A 75 10.67 -8.59 -3.31
CA ASN A 75 12.01 -8.15 -2.92
C ASN A 75 12.19 -8.14 -1.39
N ALA A 76 11.21 -7.63 -0.64
CA ALA A 76 11.27 -7.61 0.82
C ALA A 76 11.27 -9.04 1.40
N ILE A 77 10.46 -9.94 0.82
CA ILE A 77 10.37 -11.34 1.23
C ILE A 77 11.71 -12.08 0.96
N ILE A 78 12.24 -11.99 -0.26
CA ILE A 78 13.52 -12.63 -0.64
C ILE A 78 14.65 -12.12 0.27
N ASN A 79 14.76 -10.81 0.46
CA ASN A 79 15.79 -10.20 1.30
C ASN A 79 15.66 -10.59 2.78
N SER A 80 14.48 -11.00 3.23
CA SER A 80 14.29 -11.54 4.58
C SER A 80 14.73 -12.99 4.71
N ASN A 81 15.23 -13.64 3.66
CA ASN A 81 15.50 -15.08 3.54
C ASN A 81 14.22 -15.92 3.75
N SER A 82 13.13 -15.45 3.20
CA SER A 82 11.83 -16.12 3.25
C SER A 82 11.41 -16.56 1.84
N TYR A 83 10.41 -17.42 1.78
CA TYR A 83 9.88 -18.01 0.55
C TYR A 83 8.48 -17.48 0.28
N PHE A 84 8.03 -17.56 -0.96
CA PHE A 84 6.65 -17.20 -1.31
C PHE A 84 6.08 -18.12 -2.38
N THR A 85 4.75 -18.18 -2.40
CA THR A 85 3.94 -18.80 -3.45
C THR A 85 3.15 -17.71 -4.14
N PHE A 86 3.18 -17.68 -5.47
CA PHE A 86 2.28 -16.81 -6.22
C PHE A 86 0.85 -17.36 -6.26
N THR A 87 -0.13 -16.46 -6.24
CA THR A 87 -1.53 -16.75 -6.51
C THR A 87 -2.01 -16.05 -7.77
N ASP A 88 -3.04 -16.62 -8.38
CA ASP A 88 -3.71 -16.06 -9.57
C ASP A 88 -4.86 -15.10 -9.20
N ASP A 89 -4.77 -14.47 -8.00
CA ASP A 89 -5.73 -13.46 -7.55
C ASP A 89 -5.47 -12.13 -8.25
N VAL A 90 -6.49 -11.60 -8.92
CA VAL A 90 -6.46 -10.31 -9.63
C VAL A 90 -7.40 -9.27 -9.00
N ASP A 91 -8.25 -9.69 -8.06
CA ASP A 91 -9.30 -8.85 -7.50
C ASP A 91 -8.83 -8.02 -6.30
N TRP A 92 -7.71 -8.39 -5.70
CA TRP A 92 -7.11 -7.66 -4.58
C TRP A 92 -6.66 -6.24 -4.93
N VAL A 93 -6.40 -5.94 -6.22
CA VAL A 93 -5.82 -4.66 -6.66
C VAL A 93 -6.75 -3.50 -6.34
N GLY A 94 -6.24 -2.56 -5.56
CA GLY A 94 -7.03 -1.46 -4.97
C GLY A 94 -7.69 -1.80 -3.64
N GLY A 95 -7.45 -3.00 -3.11
CA GLY A 95 -7.92 -3.52 -1.84
C GLY A 95 -6.79 -3.98 -0.92
N SER A 96 -7.06 -5.05 -0.17
CA SER A 96 -6.13 -5.73 0.74
C SER A 96 -6.06 -7.22 0.39
N TYR A 97 -5.01 -7.90 0.82
CA TYR A 97 -4.88 -9.36 0.69
C TYR A 97 -4.14 -9.95 1.90
N THR A 98 -4.36 -11.23 2.18
CA THR A 98 -3.59 -11.95 3.20
C THR A 98 -2.17 -12.18 2.71
N LEU A 99 -1.21 -11.54 3.36
CA LEU A 99 0.21 -11.61 3.02
C LEU A 99 0.85 -12.91 3.50
N CYS A 100 0.51 -13.34 4.72
CA CYS A 100 0.97 -14.60 5.28
C CYS A 100 0.08 -15.05 6.44
N TYR A 101 0.15 -16.35 6.70
CA TYR A 101 -0.37 -17.00 7.90
C TYR A 101 0.73 -17.84 8.55
N SER A 102 1.06 -17.55 9.79
CA SER A 102 2.04 -18.32 10.54
C SER A 102 1.34 -19.40 11.36
N ASN A 103 1.47 -20.66 10.94
CA ASN A 103 0.93 -21.80 11.69
C ASN A 103 1.57 -21.95 13.09
N LEU A 104 2.84 -21.53 13.23
CA LEU A 104 3.57 -21.64 14.50
C LEU A 104 3.06 -20.65 15.54
N PHE A 105 2.83 -19.41 15.13
CA PHE A 105 2.36 -18.34 16.01
C PHE A 105 0.86 -18.09 15.90
N LYS A 106 0.16 -18.80 15.00
CA LYS A 106 -1.26 -18.58 14.64
C LYS A 106 -1.55 -17.12 14.31
N GLN A 107 -0.65 -16.49 13.58
CA GLN A 107 -0.71 -15.07 13.25
C GLN A 107 -0.99 -14.85 11.78
N LYS A 108 -1.99 -14.04 11.48
CA LYS A 108 -2.38 -13.61 10.15
C LYS A 108 -1.96 -12.16 9.94
N THR A 109 -1.17 -11.92 8.91
CA THR A 109 -0.79 -10.57 8.47
C THR A 109 -1.48 -10.23 7.15
N VAL A 110 -2.13 -9.07 7.10
CA VAL A 110 -2.76 -8.53 5.89
C VAL A 110 -1.92 -7.37 5.36
N ASP A 111 -1.67 -7.36 4.04
CA ASP A 111 -1.15 -6.19 3.34
C ASP A 111 -2.32 -5.33 2.85
N SER A 112 -2.42 -4.14 3.39
CA SER A 112 -3.41 -3.12 3.04
C SER A 112 -2.77 -1.85 2.49
N ALA A 113 -1.66 -1.98 1.75
CA ALA A 113 -0.96 -0.84 1.16
C ALA A 113 -1.79 -0.05 0.14
N GLN A 114 -2.95 -0.56 -0.29
CA GLN A 114 -3.83 0.09 -1.27
C GLN A 114 -5.20 0.47 -0.73
N LYS A 115 -5.47 0.18 0.55
CA LYS A 115 -6.75 0.47 1.18
C LYS A 115 -6.53 1.01 2.60
N VAL A 116 -7.18 2.13 2.93
CA VAL A 116 -7.21 2.70 4.29
C VAL A 116 -8.63 3.21 4.53
N GLU A 117 -9.34 2.61 5.48
CA GLU A 117 -10.72 2.97 5.84
C GLU A 117 -10.88 3.07 7.36
N ARG A 118 -11.89 3.83 7.82
CA ARG A 118 -12.22 3.88 9.25
C ARG A 118 -12.63 2.49 9.76
N ASN A 119 -12.08 2.14 10.92
CA ASN A 119 -12.30 0.85 11.56
C ASN A 119 -11.99 -0.36 10.67
N GLN A 120 -11.13 -0.19 9.66
CA GLN A 120 -10.81 -1.26 8.71
C GLN A 120 -10.23 -2.48 9.41
N PHE A 121 -9.28 -2.31 10.33
CA PHE A 121 -8.68 -3.40 11.08
C PHE A 121 -9.72 -4.12 11.95
N LYS A 122 -10.57 -3.36 12.63
CA LYS A 122 -11.64 -3.89 13.49
C LYS A 122 -12.73 -4.63 12.72
N ASN A 123 -13.03 -4.19 11.48
CA ASN A 123 -14.14 -4.71 10.67
C ASN A 123 -13.70 -5.77 9.66
N GLU A 124 -12.44 -6.18 9.68
CA GLU A 124 -11.97 -7.23 8.78
C GLU A 124 -12.74 -8.53 9.06
N PRO A 125 -13.34 -9.19 8.02
CA PRO A 125 -14.36 -10.22 8.19
C PRO A 125 -13.94 -11.43 9.01
N ASP A 126 -12.65 -11.70 9.06
CA ASP A 126 -12.11 -12.90 9.70
C ASP A 126 -11.58 -12.61 11.11
N ASN A 127 -12.14 -11.81 11.95
CA ASN A 127 -11.77 -11.56 13.37
C ASN A 127 -10.44 -12.20 13.91
N GLU A 128 -9.62 -12.76 13.03
CA GLU A 128 -8.40 -13.52 13.27
C GLU A 128 -7.17 -12.80 12.65
N ILE A 129 -7.26 -11.49 12.40
CA ILE A 129 -6.12 -10.72 11.94
C ILE A 129 -5.35 -10.25 13.15
N ASP A 130 -4.08 -10.62 13.19
CA ASP A 130 -3.17 -10.17 14.24
C ASP A 130 -2.48 -8.87 13.88
N THR A 131 -2.16 -8.70 12.59
CA THR A 131 -1.46 -7.50 12.10
C THR A 131 -1.93 -7.08 10.71
N MET A 132 -1.92 -5.76 10.46
CA MET A 132 -2.19 -5.18 9.14
C MET A 132 -1.12 -4.15 8.79
N ILE A 133 -0.60 -4.20 7.56
CA ILE A 133 0.44 -3.31 7.07
C ILE A 133 -0.15 -2.31 6.08
N PHE A 134 0.23 -1.04 6.25
CA PHE A 134 -0.15 0.07 5.39
C PHE A 134 1.07 0.77 4.81
N SER A 135 0.91 1.40 3.66
CA SER A 135 1.96 2.16 2.99
C SER A 135 1.61 3.65 2.92
N PHE A 136 2.62 4.49 3.16
CA PHE A 136 2.54 5.94 2.98
C PHE A 136 3.41 6.44 1.82
N TYR A 137 3.66 5.57 0.83
CA TYR A 137 4.25 6.02 -0.43
C TYR A 137 3.38 7.15 -1.03
N PRO A 138 3.95 8.16 -1.70
CA PRO A 138 3.20 9.40 -2.06
C PRO A 138 1.88 9.20 -2.79
N THR A 139 1.74 8.15 -3.59
CA THR A 139 0.51 7.88 -4.35
C THR A 139 -0.52 7.03 -3.59
N LYS A 140 -0.22 6.61 -2.37
CA LYS A 140 -1.11 5.75 -1.57
C LYS A 140 -2.28 6.53 -0.95
N PRO A 141 -3.31 5.84 -0.42
CA PRO A 141 -4.51 6.51 0.11
C PRO A 141 -4.23 7.66 1.09
N VAL A 142 -3.41 7.44 2.11
CA VAL A 142 -2.93 8.53 2.97
C VAL A 142 -1.90 9.38 2.23
N GLY A 143 -0.91 8.72 1.62
CA GLY A 143 0.21 9.38 0.98
C GLY A 143 1.11 10.11 1.99
N GLY A 144 2.39 10.07 1.75
CA GLY A 144 3.39 10.73 2.60
C GLY A 144 4.64 11.00 1.79
N CYS A 145 5.74 11.23 2.49
CA CYS A 145 7.07 11.29 1.88
C CYS A 145 7.78 9.93 2.04
N ASP A 146 7.05 8.85 1.78
CA ASP A 146 7.32 7.46 2.13
C ASP A 146 6.95 7.13 3.58
N GLY A 147 7.09 5.88 3.98
CA GLY A 147 6.73 5.34 5.29
C GLY A 147 5.80 4.12 5.19
N GLY A 148 5.64 3.45 6.30
CA GLY A 148 4.68 2.37 6.46
C GLY A 148 4.25 2.25 7.92
N MET A 149 3.09 1.64 8.15
CA MET A 149 2.55 1.37 9.47
C MET A 149 2.16 -0.10 9.59
N ILE A 150 2.51 -0.72 10.69
CA ILE A 150 1.91 -1.99 11.11
C ILE A 150 1.05 -1.73 12.34
N VAL A 151 -0.15 -2.30 12.36
CA VAL A 151 -1.09 -2.18 13.48
C VAL A 151 -1.45 -3.54 14.03
N SER A 152 -1.82 -3.58 15.32
CA SER A 152 -2.28 -4.77 16.03
C SER A 152 -3.08 -4.38 17.27
N ASP A 153 -3.87 -5.30 17.78
CA ASP A 153 -4.46 -5.23 19.13
C ASP A 153 -3.56 -5.82 20.22
N ASP A 154 -2.45 -6.46 19.83
CA ASP A 154 -1.45 -7.03 20.72
C ASP A 154 -0.29 -6.05 20.91
N GLU A 155 -0.13 -5.53 22.15
CA GLU A 155 0.93 -4.59 22.52
C GLU A 155 2.32 -5.20 22.37
N GLY A 156 2.47 -6.47 22.75
CA GLY A 156 3.76 -7.17 22.70
C GLY A 156 4.28 -7.31 21.26
N ILE A 157 3.38 -7.57 20.29
CA ILE A 157 3.73 -7.59 18.88
C ILE A 157 4.26 -6.23 18.44
N ILE A 158 3.55 -5.15 18.75
CA ILE A 158 3.91 -3.80 18.32
C ILE A 158 5.21 -3.34 19.00
N ASP A 159 5.40 -3.60 20.29
CA ASP A 159 6.64 -3.26 20.99
C ASP A 159 7.83 -4.02 20.42
N HIS A 160 7.63 -5.25 20.01
CA HIS A 160 8.66 -6.03 19.32
C HIS A 160 9.07 -5.39 17.98
N PHE A 161 8.10 -4.96 17.15
CA PHE A 161 8.39 -4.20 15.93
C PHE A 161 9.09 -2.86 16.24
N LYS A 162 8.64 -2.12 17.25
CA LYS A 162 9.28 -0.87 17.68
C LYS A 162 10.74 -1.09 18.06
N THR A 163 11.04 -2.17 18.77
CA THR A 163 12.39 -2.54 19.14
C THR A 163 13.23 -2.88 17.90
N PHE A 164 12.70 -3.67 16.96
CA PHE A 164 13.41 -4.02 15.73
C PHE A 164 13.74 -2.79 14.87
N VAL A 165 12.78 -1.89 14.62
CA VAL A 165 13.01 -0.71 13.77
C VAL A 165 13.98 0.30 14.40
N MET A 166 14.16 0.24 15.73
CA MET A 166 15.03 1.11 16.53
C MET A 166 16.40 0.48 16.84
N ASN A 167 16.97 -0.30 15.94
CA ASN A 167 18.27 -0.99 16.09
C ASN A 167 18.31 -2.02 17.22
N GLY A 168 17.19 -2.60 17.60
CA GLY A 168 17.11 -3.57 18.70
C GLY A 168 17.15 -2.95 20.09
N THR A 169 16.79 -1.68 20.20
CA THR A 169 16.76 -0.97 21.49
C THR A 169 15.33 -0.59 21.87
N ASN A 170 14.97 -0.73 23.15
CA ASN A 170 13.63 -0.39 23.63
C ASN A 170 13.49 1.08 24.04
N SER A 171 14.56 1.84 24.07
CA SER A 171 14.56 3.22 24.57
C SER A 171 14.24 4.21 23.45
N ARG A 172 13.06 4.81 23.53
CA ARG A 172 12.73 6.06 22.83
C ARG A 172 13.21 7.31 23.59
N HIS A 173 13.88 7.11 24.72
CA HIS A 173 14.40 8.21 25.54
C HIS A 173 15.75 8.71 24.96
N ASN A 174 15.97 10.00 25.08
CA ASN A 174 17.22 10.70 24.71
C ASN A 174 18.39 10.33 25.64
N ASN A 175 18.49 9.08 26.02
CA ASN A 175 19.54 8.60 26.90
C ASN A 175 20.66 7.95 26.07
N TRP A 176 21.90 8.26 26.35
CA TRP A 176 23.07 7.66 25.72
C TRP A 176 23.21 6.17 26.03
N GLU A 177 22.71 5.74 27.18
CA GLU A 177 22.62 4.33 27.55
C GLU A 177 21.33 3.73 27.01
N ARG A 178 21.45 3.03 25.89
CA ARG A 178 20.35 2.27 25.30
C ARG A 178 20.44 0.82 25.70
N ASN A 179 19.38 0.27 26.29
CA ASN A 179 19.28 -1.17 26.48
C ASN A 179 19.12 -1.84 25.13
N ILE A 180 20.11 -2.69 24.78
CA ILE A 180 20.06 -3.54 23.57
C ILE A 180 19.36 -4.82 23.96
N GLU A 181 18.23 -5.13 23.34
CA GLU A 181 17.41 -6.31 23.61
C GLU A 181 17.58 -7.39 22.54
N LEU A 182 17.86 -6.98 21.31
CA LEU A 182 18.00 -7.89 20.16
C LEU A 182 18.82 -7.25 19.03
N CYS A 183 19.15 -8.04 18.00
CA CYS A 183 19.71 -7.52 16.76
C CYS A 183 18.62 -6.94 15.90
N GLY A 184 18.48 -5.60 15.91
CA GLY A 184 17.49 -4.88 15.14
C GLY A 184 18.04 -4.22 13.88
N TRP A 185 17.22 -3.38 13.25
CA TRP A 185 17.53 -2.63 12.04
C TRP A 185 17.26 -1.14 12.23
N LYS A 186 17.99 -0.32 11.50
CA LYS A 186 17.73 1.12 11.43
C LYS A 186 16.64 1.40 10.39
N MET A 187 15.38 1.10 10.76
CA MET A 187 14.21 1.25 9.91
C MET A 187 13.17 2.21 10.48
N HIS A 188 13.49 2.94 11.55
CA HIS A 188 12.57 3.94 12.11
C HIS A 188 12.30 5.07 11.09
N PRO A 189 11.11 5.67 11.13
CA PRO A 189 10.77 6.82 10.30
C PRO A 189 11.49 8.07 10.81
N ASN A 190 11.55 9.11 9.99
CA ASN A 190 11.89 10.44 10.45
C ASN A 190 10.63 11.27 10.72
N SER A 191 10.81 12.39 11.43
CA SER A 191 9.73 13.27 11.86
C SER A 191 8.98 13.91 10.69
N ILE A 192 9.65 14.17 9.56
CA ILE A 192 9.05 14.72 8.35
C ILE A 192 8.09 13.71 7.71
N GLN A 193 8.49 12.44 7.62
CA GLN A 193 7.62 11.38 7.11
C GLN A 193 6.33 11.27 7.94
N ALA A 194 6.47 11.22 9.27
CA ALA A 194 5.35 11.13 10.18
C ALA A 194 4.44 12.38 10.11
N TYR A 195 5.02 13.57 10.03
CA TYR A 195 4.29 14.82 9.95
C TYR A 195 3.43 14.88 8.68
N ILE A 196 4.03 14.63 7.51
CA ILE A 196 3.29 14.68 6.23
C ILE A 196 2.15 13.66 6.22
N ALA A 197 2.43 12.42 6.63
CA ALA A 197 1.42 11.37 6.67
C ALA A 197 0.29 11.71 7.68
N ASN A 198 0.64 12.30 8.83
CA ASN A 198 -0.33 12.75 9.83
C ASN A 198 -1.24 13.88 9.30
N GLU A 199 -0.68 14.87 8.60
CA GLU A 199 -1.47 15.95 7.99
C GLU A 199 -2.41 15.41 6.89
N ASN A 200 -1.96 14.42 6.12
CA ASN A 200 -2.80 13.78 5.11
C ASN A 200 -3.89 12.89 5.73
N LEU A 201 -3.61 12.22 6.85
CA LEU A 201 -4.60 11.44 7.57
C LEU A 201 -5.77 12.32 8.06
N LYS A 202 -5.49 13.54 8.51
CA LYS A 202 -6.53 14.51 8.93
C LYS A 202 -7.54 14.85 7.81
N ARG A 203 -7.10 14.75 6.54
CA ARG A 203 -7.92 15.05 5.36
C ARG A 203 -8.43 13.80 4.64
N LEU A 204 -8.12 12.61 5.18
CA LEU A 204 -8.40 11.37 4.46
C LEU A 204 -9.89 11.15 4.21
N ASP A 205 -10.75 11.49 5.16
CA ASP A 205 -12.20 11.33 4.99
C ASP A 205 -12.74 12.23 3.86
N GLU A 206 -12.32 13.50 3.82
CA GLU A 206 -12.69 14.44 2.75
C GLU A 206 -12.17 13.94 1.39
N LYS A 207 -10.94 13.48 1.34
CA LYS A 207 -10.35 12.87 0.14
C LYS A 207 -11.16 11.65 -0.31
N GLN A 208 -11.51 10.75 0.59
CA GLN A 208 -12.26 9.54 0.27
C GLN A 208 -13.67 9.83 -0.21
N GLU A 209 -14.33 10.85 0.34
CA GLU A 209 -15.63 11.31 -0.15
C GLU A 209 -15.53 11.76 -1.62
N ARG A 210 -14.53 12.60 -1.95
CA ARG A 210 -14.31 13.01 -3.34
C ARG A 210 -13.98 11.82 -4.25
N MET A 211 -13.13 10.88 -3.79
CA MET A 211 -12.81 9.66 -4.54
C MET A 211 -14.05 8.79 -4.78
N SER A 212 -14.95 8.69 -3.81
CA SER A 212 -16.23 7.98 -3.95
C SER A 212 -17.14 8.62 -5.00
N GLN A 213 -17.20 9.95 -5.06
CA GLN A 213 -17.94 10.69 -6.08
C GLN A 213 -17.39 10.41 -7.48
N ILE A 214 -16.07 10.51 -7.66
CA ILE A 214 -15.42 10.22 -8.95
C ILE A 214 -15.66 8.76 -9.36
N ARG A 215 -15.51 7.83 -8.42
CA ARG A 215 -15.79 6.41 -8.66
C ARG A 215 -17.22 6.17 -9.12
N LYS A 216 -18.20 6.83 -8.51
CA LYS A 216 -19.60 6.73 -8.90
C LYS A 216 -19.80 7.20 -10.34
N LEU A 217 -19.26 8.35 -10.72
CA LEU A 217 -19.32 8.87 -12.10
C LEU A 217 -18.70 7.88 -13.11
N TYR A 218 -17.55 7.32 -12.79
CA TYR A 218 -16.93 6.32 -13.65
C TYR A 218 -17.72 5.02 -13.72
N ASN A 219 -18.25 4.52 -12.59
CA ASN A 219 -19.08 3.32 -12.56
C ASN A 219 -20.33 3.47 -13.43
N GLU A 220 -21.01 4.61 -13.34
CA GLU A 220 -22.17 4.94 -14.19
C GLU A 220 -21.77 5.02 -15.66
N SER A 221 -20.65 5.67 -15.98
CA SER A 221 -20.19 5.86 -17.35
C SER A 221 -19.74 4.57 -18.03
N PHE A 222 -19.10 3.66 -17.30
CA PHE A 222 -18.55 2.42 -17.84
C PHE A 222 -19.39 1.18 -17.53
N SER A 223 -20.54 1.33 -16.85
CA SER A 223 -21.39 0.22 -16.39
C SER A 223 -20.61 -0.82 -15.56
N LEU A 224 -19.73 -0.34 -14.69
CA LEU A 224 -18.89 -1.12 -13.79
C LEU A 224 -19.31 -0.98 -12.34
N ASN A 225 -18.87 -1.89 -11.48
CA ASN A 225 -19.06 -1.82 -10.03
C ASN A 225 -17.70 -1.88 -9.32
N ASN A 226 -16.84 -0.90 -9.58
CA ASN A 226 -15.55 -0.79 -8.88
C ASN A 226 -15.79 -0.24 -7.48
N THR A 227 -15.14 -0.84 -6.47
CA THR A 227 -15.30 -0.48 -5.06
C THR A 227 -14.09 0.24 -4.46
N SER A 228 -12.94 0.22 -5.15
CA SER A 228 -11.70 0.83 -4.67
C SER A 228 -11.77 2.36 -4.65
N ASN A 229 -11.25 2.99 -3.59
CA ASN A 229 -10.98 4.42 -3.51
C ASN A 229 -9.50 4.76 -3.81
N HIS A 230 -8.72 3.81 -4.35
CA HIS A 230 -7.31 4.02 -4.67
C HIS A 230 -7.02 3.91 -6.16
N LEU A 231 -7.56 2.90 -6.83
CA LEU A 231 -7.34 2.66 -8.26
C LEU A 231 -8.68 2.43 -8.97
N TYR A 232 -8.88 3.06 -10.11
CA TYR A 232 -10.03 2.78 -10.97
C TYR A 232 -9.58 2.05 -12.22
N ARG A 233 -9.91 0.75 -12.31
CA ARG A 233 -9.50 -0.13 -13.42
C ARG A 233 -10.63 -0.38 -14.39
N ILE A 234 -10.29 -0.35 -15.68
CA ILE A 234 -11.17 -0.77 -16.80
C ILE A 234 -10.52 -1.90 -17.57
N ARG A 235 -11.31 -2.64 -18.35
CA ARG A 235 -10.80 -3.66 -19.26
C ARG A 235 -10.69 -3.10 -20.67
N VAL A 236 -9.58 -3.46 -21.34
CA VAL A 236 -9.28 -3.06 -22.71
C VAL A 236 -8.68 -4.24 -23.47
N SER A 237 -8.84 -4.27 -24.78
CA SER A 237 -8.30 -5.36 -25.63
C SER A 237 -6.76 -5.40 -25.67
N ASN A 238 -6.09 -4.27 -25.44
CA ASN A 238 -4.63 -4.16 -25.37
C ASN A 238 -4.26 -2.90 -24.59
N ASN A 239 -3.69 -3.08 -23.40
CA ASN A 239 -3.40 -1.95 -22.51
C ASN A 239 -2.27 -1.04 -23.01
N ASP A 240 -1.23 -1.56 -23.68
CA ASP A 240 -0.13 -0.73 -24.20
C ASP A 240 -0.62 0.18 -25.34
N LEU A 241 -1.45 -0.34 -26.24
CA LEU A 241 -2.04 0.45 -27.33
C LEU A 241 -3.03 1.49 -26.79
N PHE A 242 -3.86 1.10 -25.80
CA PHE A 242 -4.79 2.03 -25.16
C PHE A 242 -4.06 3.16 -24.43
N ILE A 243 -3.03 2.87 -23.65
CA ILE A 243 -2.24 3.88 -22.94
C ILE A 243 -1.58 4.84 -23.92
N ASN A 244 -1.05 4.34 -25.03
CA ASN A 244 -0.50 5.17 -26.09
C ASN A 244 -1.57 6.08 -26.74
N HIS A 245 -2.80 5.58 -26.92
CA HIS A 245 -3.93 6.37 -27.40
C HIS A 245 -4.25 7.50 -26.40
N MET A 246 -4.45 7.19 -25.13
CA MET A 246 -4.78 8.13 -24.06
C MET A 246 -3.68 9.19 -23.90
N LYS A 247 -2.41 8.79 -23.96
CA LYS A 247 -1.27 9.71 -23.88
C LYS A 247 -1.28 10.75 -25.01
N ARG A 248 -1.62 10.36 -26.25
CA ARG A 248 -1.77 11.31 -27.38
C ARG A 248 -2.91 12.31 -27.16
N LYS A 249 -3.90 11.95 -26.32
CA LYS A 249 -5.01 12.82 -25.89
C LYS A 249 -4.71 13.63 -24.62
N GLY A 250 -3.47 13.58 -24.13
CA GLY A 250 -3.06 14.29 -22.93
C GLY A 250 -3.53 13.65 -21.62
N ILE A 251 -3.83 12.36 -21.61
CA ILE A 251 -4.30 11.61 -20.43
C ILE A 251 -3.24 10.55 -20.07
N SER A 252 -2.77 10.57 -18.83
CA SER A 252 -1.83 9.59 -18.30
C SER A 252 -2.58 8.44 -17.62
N CYS A 253 -2.37 7.21 -18.09
CA CYS A 253 -2.93 5.99 -17.49
C CYS A 253 -1.81 5.08 -16.96
N GLY A 254 -2.15 4.10 -16.11
CA GLY A 254 -1.21 3.17 -15.52
C GLY A 254 -1.59 1.71 -15.68
N ILE A 255 -0.64 0.80 -15.44
CA ILE A 255 -0.85 -0.65 -15.36
C ILE A 255 -0.59 -1.10 -13.93
N HIS A 256 -1.61 -1.66 -13.28
CA HIS A 256 -1.55 -2.20 -11.92
C HIS A 256 -2.11 -3.63 -11.91
N TYR A 257 -1.24 -4.64 -12.08
CA TYR A 257 0.20 -4.60 -12.35
C TYR A 257 0.56 -5.56 -13.49
N ARG A 258 1.83 -5.57 -13.93
CA ARG A 258 2.35 -6.68 -14.74
C ARG A 258 2.53 -7.89 -13.85
N CYS A 259 2.33 -9.10 -14.39
CA CYS A 259 2.57 -10.34 -13.62
C CYS A 259 4.05 -10.55 -13.35
N LEU A 260 4.40 -10.84 -12.10
CA LEU A 260 5.77 -11.08 -11.70
C LEU A 260 6.22 -12.53 -11.89
N HIS A 261 5.29 -13.52 -11.90
CA HIS A 261 5.64 -14.93 -12.16
C HIS A 261 6.28 -15.16 -13.53
N ASN A 262 6.06 -14.25 -14.50
CA ASN A 262 6.71 -14.29 -15.81
C ASN A 262 8.14 -13.70 -15.82
N HIS A 263 8.58 -13.07 -14.74
CA HIS A 263 9.94 -12.57 -14.61
C HIS A 263 10.83 -13.65 -14.01
N GLN A 264 11.88 -14.04 -14.71
CA GLN A 264 12.79 -15.11 -14.31
C GLN A 264 13.29 -14.96 -12.86
N VAL A 265 13.65 -13.74 -12.46
CA VAL A 265 14.14 -13.44 -11.10
C VAL A 265 13.16 -13.88 -10.02
N TYR A 266 11.86 -13.58 -10.19
CA TYR A 266 10.83 -13.91 -9.19
C TYR A 266 10.29 -15.32 -9.34
N ASN A 267 10.21 -15.81 -10.58
CA ASN A 267 9.74 -17.17 -10.83
C ASN A 267 10.67 -18.22 -10.21
N MET A 268 12.00 -18.02 -10.31
CA MET A 268 12.98 -18.94 -9.71
C MET A 268 12.97 -18.93 -8.18
N GLU A 269 12.54 -17.85 -7.53
CA GLU A 269 12.47 -17.72 -6.08
C GLU A 269 11.11 -18.18 -5.50
N ALA A 270 10.10 -18.35 -6.36
CA ALA A 270 8.78 -18.82 -5.94
C ALA A 270 8.77 -20.32 -5.69
N LEU A 271 8.07 -20.76 -4.64
CA LEU A 271 7.89 -22.19 -4.34
C LEU A 271 7.11 -22.95 -5.42
N ASN A 272 6.25 -22.24 -6.15
CA ASN A 272 5.46 -22.77 -7.27
C ASN A 272 5.98 -22.29 -8.63
N CYS A 273 7.28 -22.33 -8.81
CA CYS A 273 7.95 -21.99 -10.07
C CYS A 273 7.33 -22.75 -11.26
N GLY A 274 7.00 -22.00 -12.31
CA GLY A 274 6.44 -22.56 -13.55
C GLY A 274 4.95 -22.88 -13.53
N GLU A 275 4.24 -22.64 -12.43
CA GLU A 275 2.77 -22.78 -12.40
C GLU A 275 2.10 -21.69 -13.25
N PRO A 276 1.11 -22.05 -14.11
CA PRO A 276 0.40 -21.09 -14.93
C PRO A 276 -0.55 -20.23 -14.08
N MET A 277 -0.66 -18.95 -14.45
CA MET A 277 -1.57 -17.98 -13.80
C MET A 277 -2.41 -17.24 -14.83
N PRO A 278 -3.39 -17.92 -15.45
CA PRO A 278 -4.11 -17.43 -16.62
C PRO A 278 -4.92 -16.16 -16.33
N LEU A 279 -5.47 -15.97 -15.14
CA LEU A 279 -6.20 -14.75 -14.77
C LEU A 279 -5.26 -13.56 -14.71
N SER A 280 -4.13 -13.71 -14.02
CA SER A 280 -3.09 -12.67 -13.91
C SER A 280 -2.48 -12.34 -15.26
N GLU A 281 -2.18 -13.34 -16.10
CA GLU A 281 -1.65 -13.13 -17.45
C GLU A 281 -2.61 -12.35 -18.33
N LYS A 282 -3.89 -12.68 -18.28
CA LYS A 282 -4.94 -11.99 -19.03
C LYS A 282 -5.11 -10.56 -18.49
N ALA A 283 -5.33 -10.40 -17.19
CA ALA A 283 -5.53 -9.09 -16.57
C ALA A 283 -4.32 -8.16 -16.76
N SER A 284 -3.12 -8.69 -16.69
CA SER A 284 -1.87 -7.95 -16.93
C SER A 284 -1.76 -7.33 -18.34
N LYS A 285 -2.49 -7.85 -19.33
CA LYS A 285 -2.53 -7.37 -20.72
C LYS A 285 -3.78 -6.55 -21.05
N GLU A 286 -4.87 -6.79 -20.31
CA GLU A 286 -6.20 -6.27 -20.61
C GLU A 286 -6.71 -5.23 -19.60
N THR A 287 -5.99 -4.94 -18.51
CA THR A 287 -6.44 -3.93 -17.55
C THR A 287 -5.60 -2.66 -17.61
N VAL A 288 -6.27 -1.52 -17.45
CA VAL A 288 -5.66 -0.19 -17.34
C VAL A 288 -6.30 0.54 -16.18
N SER A 289 -5.50 1.26 -15.41
CA SER A 289 -5.98 2.22 -14.41
C SER A 289 -6.07 3.60 -15.05
N LEU A 290 -7.27 4.17 -15.00
CA LEU A 290 -7.53 5.56 -15.40
C LEU A 290 -7.02 6.55 -14.36
N PRO A 291 -6.86 7.86 -14.70
CA PRO A 291 -6.62 8.90 -13.70
C PRO A 291 -7.68 8.84 -12.60
N PHE A 292 -7.23 8.76 -11.35
CA PHE A 292 -8.14 8.64 -10.22
C PHE A 292 -7.50 9.27 -8.98
N HIS A 293 -7.79 10.56 -8.76
CA HIS A 293 -7.30 11.34 -7.61
C HIS A 293 -8.25 12.50 -7.31
N GLU A 294 -8.23 12.99 -6.09
CA GLU A 294 -9.15 13.99 -5.55
C GLU A 294 -9.11 15.35 -6.26
N GLN A 295 -8.04 15.66 -6.99
CA GLN A 295 -7.87 16.93 -7.70
C GLN A 295 -8.49 16.93 -9.12
N LEU A 296 -9.07 15.82 -9.57
CA LEU A 296 -9.76 15.78 -10.86
C LEU A 296 -11.00 16.67 -10.84
N THR A 297 -11.10 17.57 -11.83
CA THR A 297 -12.35 18.33 -12.04
C THR A 297 -13.39 17.49 -12.78
N ASP A 298 -14.66 17.85 -12.66
CA ASP A 298 -15.73 17.11 -13.33
C ASP A 298 -15.61 17.19 -14.86
N GLU A 299 -15.09 18.30 -15.40
CA GLU A 299 -14.76 18.44 -16.83
C GLU A 299 -13.64 17.49 -17.26
N GLN A 300 -12.61 17.30 -16.42
CA GLN A 300 -11.53 16.35 -16.70
C GLN A 300 -12.07 14.90 -16.66
N ILE A 301 -12.92 14.58 -15.70
CA ILE A 301 -13.57 13.27 -15.59
C ILE A 301 -14.39 12.99 -16.85
N LYS A 302 -15.24 13.93 -17.24
CA LYS A 302 -16.03 13.83 -18.48
C LYS A 302 -15.13 13.64 -19.71
N TYR A 303 -14.06 14.41 -19.84
CA TYR A 303 -13.12 14.27 -20.94
C TYR A 303 -12.45 12.91 -20.99
N ILE A 304 -12.03 12.35 -19.83
CA ILE A 304 -11.48 11.01 -19.74
C ILE A 304 -12.49 9.96 -20.22
N VAL A 305 -13.74 10.08 -19.77
CA VAL A 305 -14.84 9.18 -20.19
C VAL A 305 -15.09 9.26 -21.69
N ASP A 306 -15.24 10.45 -22.25
CA ASP A 306 -15.51 10.67 -23.67
C ASP A 306 -14.37 10.08 -24.54
N VAL A 307 -13.10 10.33 -24.18
CA VAL A 307 -11.95 9.79 -24.92
C VAL A 307 -11.87 8.27 -24.80
N THR A 308 -12.21 7.72 -23.62
CA THR A 308 -12.20 6.26 -23.40
C THR A 308 -13.27 5.58 -24.25
N HIS A 309 -14.49 6.09 -24.31
CA HIS A 309 -15.57 5.56 -25.14
C HIS A 309 -15.31 5.71 -26.64
N ALA A 310 -14.68 6.80 -27.06
CA ALA A 310 -14.28 6.99 -28.45
C ALA A 310 -13.14 6.05 -28.89
N SER A 311 -12.51 5.33 -27.95
CA SER A 311 -11.44 4.39 -28.28
C SER A 311 -12.02 3.06 -28.78
N SER A 312 -11.32 2.42 -29.73
CA SER A 312 -11.65 1.07 -30.20
C SER A 312 -11.15 -0.06 -29.27
N TYR A 313 -10.62 0.29 -28.11
CA TYR A 313 -9.96 -0.66 -27.22
C TYR A 313 -10.80 -1.11 -26.02
N LEU A 314 -11.87 -0.40 -25.67
CA LEU A 314 -12.74 -0.74 -24.53
C LEU A 314 -13.49 -2.07 -24.80
N ILE A 315 -13.51 -3.01 -23.81
CA ILE A 315 -14.19 -4.30 -23.88
C ILE A 315 -15.04 -4.59 -22.64
#